data_2c87da368b8cb667490db10b99c66e7e
#
_entry.id   2c87da368b8cb667490db10b99c66e7e
#
_cell.length_a   1.000
_cell.length_b   1.000
_cell.length_c   1.000
_cell.angle_alpha   90.00
_cell.angle_beta   90.00
_cell.angle_gamma   90.00
#
_symmetry.space_group_name_H-M   'P 1'
#
loop_
_entity.id
_entity.type
_entity.pdbx_description
1 polymer ?
#
loop_
_entity_poly.entity_id
_entity_poly.type
_entity_poly.pdbx_seq_one_letter_code
_entity_poly.pdbx_strand_id
1 'polypeptide(L)'
;DIIFLYGEMGVGKTTFIRYLINNLQKDNNLKQTEITSPTFNLLNEYQINKIKIDHYDLFRLKSAGDLKNLGLFEDSFNTITLIEWPEIIKEYPKNLIEFNFKYEKDHQTRSVQIKGLNL
;
A
#
# COMPACT_ATOMS: atom_id res chain seq x y z
N ASP A 1 6.18 4.81 -8.13
CA ASP A 1 6.48 3.48 -7.56
C ASP A 1 5.22 2.80 -7.12
N ILE A 2 5.13 1.50 -7.37
CA ILE A 2 3.97 0.71 -7.00
C ILE A 2 4.42 -0.38 -6.03
N ILE A 3 3.76 -0.45 -4.87
CA ILE A 3 4.09 -1.40 -3.82
C ILE A 3 2.86 -2.24 -3.52
N PHE A 4 3.00 -3.56 -3.66
CA PHE A 4 1.98 -4.53 -3.25
C PHE A 4 2.30 -5.01 -1.84
N LEU A 5 1.27 -5.02 -0.98
CA LEU A 5 1.40 -5.50 0.39
C LEU A 5 0.57 -6.77 0.56
N TYR A 6 1.23 -7.89 0.76
CA TYR A 6 0.63 -9.19 0.98
C TYR A 6 0.67 -9.56 2.44
N GLY A 7 -0.29 -10.31 2.89
CA GLY A 7 -0.31 -10.84 4.25
C GLY A 7 -1.72 -10.98 4.78
N GLU A 8 -1.86 -11.80 5.83
CA GLU A 8 -3.13 -12.03 6.49
C GLU A 8 -3.71 -10.76 7.07
N MET A 9 -5.02 -10.75 7.29
CA MET A 9 -5.68 -9.66 7.99
C MET A 9 -5.07 -9.50 9.38
N GLY A 10 -4.79 -8.26 9.77
CA GLY A 10 -4.22 -7.96 11.08
C GLY A 10 -2.71 -8.16 11.21
N VAL A 11 -2.02 -8.57 10.14
CA VAL A 11 -0.58 -8.87 10.22
C VAL A 11 0.29 -7.61 10.32
N GLY A 12 -0.28 -6.43 10.06
CA GLY A 12 0.45 -5.17 10.22
C GLY A 12 0.62 -4.35 8.96
N LYS A 13 -0.09 -4.68 7.86
CA LYS A 13 0.02 -3.94 6.60
C LYS A 13 -0.41 -2.48 6.75
N THR A 14 -1.58 -2.24 7.32
CA THR A 14 -2.07 -0.88 7.55
C THR A 14 -1.22 -0.13 8.57
N THR A 15 -0.72 -0.84 9.59
CA THR A 15 0.19 -0.25 10.57
C THR A 15 1.47 0.25 9.91
N PHE A 16 2.03 -0.55 8.99
CA PHE A 16 3.21 -0.14 8.23
C PHE A 16 2.94 1.11 7.40
N ILE A 17 1.80 1.15 6.71
CA ILE A 17 1.43 2.29 5.87
C ILE A 17 1.25 3.55 6.73
N ARG A 18 0.64 3.40 7.91
CA ARG A 18 0.50 4.52 8.86
C ARG A 18 1.86 5.08 9.26
N TYR A 19 2.80 4.22 9.60
CA TYR A 19 4.15 4.67 9.95
C TYR A 19 4.83 5.37 8.79
N LEU A 20 4.73 4.80 7.60
CA LEU A 20 5.34 5.39 6.41
C LEU A 20 4.80 6.81 6.16
N ILE A 21 3.50 6.96 6.13
CA ILE A 21 2.87 8.25 5.82
C ILE A 21 3.14 9.26 6.93
N ASN A 22 2.97 8.86 8.20
CA ASN A 22 3.19 9.77 9.33
C ASN A 22 4.65 10.21 9.43
N ASN A 23 5.60 9.33 9.12
CA ASN A 23 7.01 9.71 9.11
C ASN A 23 7.35 10.67 7.98
N LEU A 24 6.76 10.46 6.80
CA LEU A 24 6.95 11.39 5.69
C LEU A 24 6.35 12.76 5.99
N GLN A 25 5.19 12.80 6.64
CA GLN A 25 4.59 14.05 7.08
C GLN A 25 5.49 14.78 8.06
N LYS A 26 5.99 14.07 9.05
CA LYS A 26 6.89 14.63 10.08
C LYS A 26 8.18 15.16 9.45
N ASP A 27 8.79 14.39 8.56
CA ASP A 27 10.05 14.78 7.92
C ASP A 27 9.89 16.00 7.02
N ASN A 28 8.69 16.28 6.56
CA ASN A 28 8.37 17.43 5.73
C ASN A 28 7.70 18.57 6.51
N ASN A 29 7.76 18.53 7.84
CA ASN A 29 7.18 19.53 8.74
C ASN A 29 5.67 19.70 8.56
N LEU A 30 4.98 18.62 8.18
CA LEU A 30 3.54 18.61 8.04
C LEU A 30 2.90 18.01 9.29
N LYS A 31 1.67 18.41 9.57
CA LYS A 31 0.90 17.82 10.66
C LYS A 31 0.60 16.38 10.36
N GLN A 32 0.85 15.48 11.32
CA GLN A 32 0.49 14.08 11.19
C GLN A 32 -1.03 13.94 11.27
N THR A 33 -1.59 13.23 10.28
CA THR A 33 -3.03 12.98 10.20
C THR A 33 -3.34 11.55 10.60
N GLU A 34 -4.60 11.29 10.91
CA GLU A 34 -5.05 9.94 11.17
C GLU A 34 -5.06 9.13 9.86
N ILE A 35 -4.38 7.99 9.87
CA ILE A 35 -4.29 7.10 8.72
C ILE A 35 -5.14 5.86 8.99
N THR A 36 -6.17 5.67 8.18
CA THR A 36 -7.08 4.53 8.30
C THR A 36 -7.05 3.67 7.05
N SER A 37 -7.54 2.43 7.16
CA SER A 37 -7.67 1.58 5.99
C SER A 37 -8.84 2.06 5.12
N PRO A 38 -8.66 2.11 3.78
CA PRO A 38 -9.73 2.54 2.88
C PRO A 38 -10.73 1.41 2.59
N THR A 39 -11.29 0.81 3.64
CA THR A 39 -12.11 -0.40 3.54
C THR A 39 -13.36 -0.20 2.69
N PHE A 40 -14.00 0.97 2.79
CA PHE A 40 -15.25 1.25 2.08
C PHE A 40 -15.03 2.02 0.79
N ASN A 41 -14.03 2.88 0.74
CA ASN A 41 -13.78 3.77 -0.39
C ASN A 41 -12.81 3.20 -1.41
N LEU A 42 -12.16 2.08 -1.12
CA LEU A 42 -11.10 1.44 -1.89
C LEU A 42 -9.82 2.28 -2.02
N LEU A 43 -9.89 3.58 -1.88
CA LEU A 43 -8.75 4.49 -2.06
C LEU A 43 -8.77 5.60 -1.03
N ASN A 44 -7.64 5.81 -0.36
CA ASN A 44 -7.35 7.04 0.39
C ASN A 44 -6.15 7.72 -0.27
N GLU A 45 -6.22 9.04 -0.41
CA GLU A 45 -5.15 9.83 -1.03
C GLU A 45 -4.52 10.76 -0.01
N TYR A 46 -3.21 10.89 -0.08
CA TYR A 46 -2.44 11.78 0.81
C TYR A 46 -1.48 12.61 -0.01
N GLN A 47 -1.38 13.89 0.31
CA GLN A 47 -0.43 14.79 -0.35
C GLN A 47 0.65 15.18 0.64
N ILE A 48 1.90 14.91 0.29
CA ILE A 48 3.06 15.26 1.12
C ILE A 48 3.99 16.09 0.24
N ASN A 49 3.85 17.42 0.33
CA ASN A 49 4.56 18.36 -0.55
C ASN A 49 4.31 18.01 -2.03
N LYS A 50 5.35 17.61 -2.76
CA LYS A 50 5.23 17.29 -4.18
C LYS A 50 4.91 15.81 -4.45
N ILE A 51 4.84 15.00 -3.39
CA ILE A 51 4.59 13.55 -3.51
C ILE A 51 3.14 13.27 -3.17
N LYS A 52 2.47 12.51 -4.02
CA LYS A 52 1.13 11.99 -3.77
C LYS A 52 1.25 10.53 -3.36
N ILE A 53 0.50 10.12 -2.35
CA ILE A 53 0.44 8.72 -1.94
C ILE A 53 -1.00 8.25 -2.12
N ASP A 54 -1.18 7.21 -2.95
CA ASP A 54 -2.46 6.55 -3.15
C ASP A 54 -2.42 5.22 -2.40
N HIS A 55 -3.34 5.05 -1.45
CA HIS A 55 -3.46 3.82 -0.67
C HIS A 55 -4.75 3.12 -1.03
N TYR A 56 -4.64 1.96 -1.69
CA TYR A 56 -5.75 1.11 -2.09
C TYR A 56 -5.88 -0.10 -1.18
N ASP A 57 -7.12 -0.52 -0.95
CA ASP A 57 -7.42 -1.79 -0.29
C ASP A 57 -8.43 -2.53 -1.18
N LEU A 58 -7.99 -3.63 -1.79
CA LEU A 58 -8.79 -4.36 -2.76
C LEU A 58 -9.52 -5.56 -2.17
N PHE A 59 -9.53 -5.70 -0.85
CA PHE A 59 -10.12 -6.85 -0.17
C PHE A 59 -11.56 -7.13 -0.59
N ARG A 60 -12.34 -6.08 -0.82
CA ARG A 60 -13.76 -6.20 -1.15
C ARG A 60 -14.07 -6.38 -2.62
N LEU A 61 -13.07 -6.24 -3.51
CA LEU A 61 -13.28 -6.44 -4.93
C LEU A 61 -13.45 -7.92 -5.22
N LYS A 62 -14.49 -8.24 -6.02
CA LYS A 62 -14.85 -9.62 -6.32
C LYS A 62 -14.35 -10.11 -7.66
N SER A 63 -14.00 -9.21 -8.56
CA SER A 63 -13.54 -9.59 -9.89
C SER A 63 -12.48 -8.64 -10.42
N ALA A 64 -11.62 -9.16 -11.31
CA ALA A 64 -10.60 -8.35 -11.97
C ALA A 64 -11.20 -7.29 -12.89
N GLY A 65 -12.45 -7.46 -13.33
CA GLY A 65 -13.13 -6.47 -14.14
C GLY A 65 -13.36 -5.15 -13.42
N ASP A 66 -13.53 -5.22 -12.09
CA ASP A 66 -13.74 -4.03 -11.28
C ASP A 66 -12.49 -3.17 -11.18
N LEU A 67 -11.31 -3.74 -11.46
CA LEU A 67 -10.05 -3.00 -11.39
C LEU A 67 -9.89 -1.97 -12.49
N LYS A 68 -10.52 -2.17 -13.64
CA LYS A 68 -10.33 -1.31 -14.81
C LYS A 68 -10.72 0.14 -14.53
N ASN A 69 -11.66 0.35 -13.64
CA ASN A 69 -12.18 1.67 -13.32
C ASN A 69 -11.39 2.41 -12.25
N LEU A 70 -10.39 1.74 -11.64
CA LEU A 70 -9.63 2.32 -10.54
C LEU A 70 -8.39 3.10 -10.98
N GLY A 71 -7.89 2.85 -12.19
CA GLY A 71 -6.69 3.52 -12.68
C GLY A 71 -5.44 3.22 -11.87
N LEU A 72 -5.30 1.99 -11.33
CA LEU A 72 -4.23 1.61 -10.41
C LEU A 72 -2.82 1.89 -10.93
N PHE A 73 -2.63 1.69 -12.22
CA PHE A 73 -1.29 1.77 -12.83
C PHE A 73 -1.19 2.93 -13.81
N GLU A 74 -2.12 3.88 -13.73
CA GLU A 74 -1.99 5.10 -14.51
C GLU A 74 -0.72 5.81 -14.07
N ASP A 75 0.10 6.16 -15.06
CA ASP A 75 1.40 6.76 -14.81
C ASP A 75 1.22 8.15 -14.24
N SER A 76 1.60 8.32 -12.99
CA SER A 76 1.54 9.60 -12.30
C SER A 76 2.91 9.93 -11.76
N PHE A 77 3.46 11.02 -12.25
CA PHE A 77 4.74 11.51 -11.77
C PHE A 77 4.64 11.87 -10.28
N ASN A 78 5.64 11.47 -9.51
CA ASN A 78 5.70 11.71 -8.07
C ASN A 78 4.56 11.06 -7.27
N THR A 79 4.03 9.93 -7.73
CA THR A 79 3.02 9.19 -6.98
C THR A 79 3.61 7.87 -6.48
N ILE A 80 3.33 7.56 -5.21
CA ILE A 80 3.59 6.26 -4.61
C ILE A 80 2.25 5.58 -4.43
N THR A 81 2.08 4.40 -5.03
CA THR A 81 0.84 3.64 -4.95
C THR A 81 1.05 2.43 -4.05
N LEU A 82 0.30 2.38 -2.96
CA LEU A 82 0.34 1.29 -1.98
C LEU A 82 -0.95 0.49 -2.09
N ILE A 83 -0.83 -0.82 -2.37
CA ILE A 83 -1.99 -1.66 -2.62
C ILE A 83 -1.99 -2.83 -1.65
N GLU A 84 -2.99 -2.87 -0.75
CA GLU A 84 -3.27 -4.01 0.11
C GLU A 84 -4.21 -4.97 -0.61
N TRP A 85 -4.05 -6.27 -0.36
CA TRP A 85 -4.83 -7.33 -0.98
C TRP A 85 -4.74 -7.30 -2.52
N PRO A 86 -3.49 -7.34 -3.07
CA PRO A 86 -3.30 -7.25 -4.52
C PRO A 86 -3.57 -8.55 -5.27
N GLU A 87 -3.99 -9.61 -4.58
CA GLU A 87 -4.12 -10.95 -5.16
C GLU A 87 -5.07 -11.02 -6.35
N ILE A 88 -6.03 -10.09 -6.42
CA ILE A 88 -6.95 -10.02 -7.54
C ILE A 88 -6.32 -9.46 -8.82
N ILE A 89 -5.15 -8.83 -8.71
CA ILE A 89 -4.45 -8.23 -9.85
C ILE A 89 -3.75 -9.32 -10.63
N LYS A 90 -3.97 -9.37 -11.94
CA LYS A 90 -3.38 -10.39 -12.81
C LYS A 90 -2.27 -9.86 -13.70
N GLU A 91 -2.30 -8.59 -14.05
CA GLU A 91 -1.27 -7.96 -14.86
C GLU A 91 -0.42 -7.07 -13.97
N TYR A 92 0.86 -7.39 -13.85
CA TYR A 92 1.76 -6.71 -12.92
C TYR A 92 2.52 -5.58 -13.62
N PRO A 93 2.74 -4.45 -12.92
CA PRO A 93 3.58 -3.39 -13.46
C PRO A 93 5.05 -3.82 -13.52
N LYS A 94 5.83 -3.14 -14.37
CA LYS A 94 7.23 -3.52 -14.60
C LYS A 94 8.12 -3.31 -13.37
N ASN A 95 7.92 -2.26 -12.62
CA ASN A 95 8.79 -1.89 -11.50
C ASN A 95 8.06 -2.11 -10.18
N LEU A 96 7.54 -3.32 -10.00
CA LEU A 96 6.77 -3.68 -8.82
C LEU A 96 7.68 -3.96 -7.63
N ILE A 97 7.32 -3.38 -6.49
CA ILE A 97 7.92 -3.72 -5.20
C ILE A 97 6.88 -4.51 -4.41
N GLU A 98 7.28 -5.66 -3.87
CA GLU A 98 6.38 -6.52 -3.12
C GLU A 98 6.83 -6.62 -1.67
N PHE A 99 5.90 -6.38 -0.75
CA PHE A 99 6.12 -6.56 0.69
C PHE A 99 5.26 -7.73 1.13
N ASN A 100 5.90 -8.79 1.65
CA ASN A 100 5.21 -9.97 2.15
C ASN A 100 5.32 -10.00 3.68
N PHE A 101 4.21 -9.80 4.36
CA PHE A 101 4.13 -9.78 5.82
C PHE A 101 3.72 -11.16 6.32
N LYS A 102 4.39 -11.64 7.36
CA LYS A 102 4.10 -12.94 7.97
C LYS A 102 4.12 -12.85 9.48
N TYR A 103 3.25 -13.62 10.12
CA TYR A 103 3.40 -13.92 11.53
C TYR A 103 4.54 -14.93 11.72
N GLU A 104 5.36 -14.71 12.72
CA GLU A 104 6.33 -15.71 13.15
C GLU A 104 5.65 -16.76 14.03
N LYS A 105 6.41 -17.79 14.45
CA LYS A 105 5.86 -18.94 15.18
C LYS A 105 5.13 -18.57 16.47
N ASP A 106 5.52 -17.48 17.11
CA ASP A 106 4.92 -17.04 18.37
C ASP A 106 3.67 -16.16 18.17
N HIS A 107 3.31 -15.82 16.94
CA HIS A 107 2.23 -14.92 16.56
C HIS A 107 2.32 -13.52 17.16
N GLN A 108 3.39 -13.22 17.88
CA GLN A 108 3.66 -11.88 18.43
C GLN A 108 4.66 -11.12 17.59
N THR A 109 5.59 -11.84 16.99
CA THR A 109 6.60 -11.27 16.11
C THR A 109 6.12 -11.35 14.67
N ARG A 110 6.40 -10.32 13.92
CA ARG A 110 6.06 -10.28 12.49
C ARG A 110 7.32 -10.01 11.69
N SER A 111 7.37 -10.57 10.50
CA SER A 111 8.47 -10.33 9.57
C SER A 111 7.92 -9.81 8.26
N VAL A 112 8.77 -9.09 7.52
CA VAL A 112 8.43 -8.64 6.17
C VAL A 112 9.58 -9.00 5.25
N GLN A 113 9.24 -9.60 4.11
CA GLN A 113 10.19 -9.88 3.04
C GLN A 113 9.91 -8.92 1.90
N ILE A 114 10.94 -8.21 1.45
CA ILE A 114 10.82 -7.19 0.41
C ILE A 114 11.49 -7.68 -0.85
N LYS A 115 10.76 -7.62 -1.97
CA LYS A 115 11.28 -7.98 -3.30
C LYS A 115 11.11 -6.79 -4.24
N GLY A 116 11.98 -6.68 -5.21
CA GLY A 116 11.90 -5.65 -6.24
C GLY A 116 12.70 -4.40 -5.96
N LEU A 117 13.38 -4.31 -4.82
CA LEU A 117 14.29 -3.22 -4.56
C LEU A 117 15.67 -3.54 -5.11
N ASN A 118 16.22 -2.63 -5.90
CA ASN A 118 17.60 -2.70 -6.35
C ASN A 118 18.46 -1.88 -5.40
N LEU A 119 19.10 -2.59 -4.49
CA LEU A 119 19.99 -1.95 -3.51
C LEU A 119 21.44 -1.96 -3.99
#